data_c3b6337b9e3c870477952c9f7b539e1d
#
_entry.id   c3b6337b9e3c870477952c9f7b539e1d
#
_cell.length_a   1.000
_cell.length_b   1.000
_cell.length_c   1.000
_cell.angle_alpha   90.00
_cell.angle_beta   90.00
_cell.angle_gamma   90.00
#
_symmetry.space_group_name_H-M   'P 1'
#
loop_
_entity.id
_entity.type
_entity.pdbx_description
1 polymer ?
#
loop_
_entity_poly.entity_id
_entity_poly.type
_entity_poly.pdbx_seq_one_letter_code
_entity_poly.pdbx_strand_id
1 'polypeptide(L)'
;REGMRICIELRRDANANVILNQLYKHTQLQDTFGVNMLALVNNEPKVMNLLDMLKYYLQHQEDVVTRRTKYDLNKAQERAHILEGLLKALENIDEVIRIIRASKNTQEAKEGLITAFGLTEVQAQAIVDMRLRALTGLERARLQGEYDELVNKIRELKAILGDRNLL
;
A
#
# COMPACT_ATOMS: atom_id res chain seq x y z
N ARG A 1 37.14 3.05 -15.37
CA ARG A 1 37.77 1.79 -15.89
C ARG A 1 37.53 1.78 -17.39
N GLU A 2 38.62 1.88 -18.16
CA GLU A 2 38.57 1.72 -19.61
C GLU A 2 38.31 0.24 -19.91
N GLY A 3 37.28 -0.05 -20.68
CA GLY A 3 36.95 -1.41 -21.09
C GLY A 3 37.95 -1.99 -22.06
N MET A 4 37.72 -3.23 -22.50
CA MET A 4 38.57 -3.90 -23.50
C MET A 4 38.52 -3.13 -24.82
N ARG A 5 39.67 -2.79 -25.39
CA ARG A 5 39.79 -2.06 -26.66
C ARG A 5 40.54 -2.92 -27.69
N ILE A 6 39.91 -3.10 -28.84
CA ILE A 6 40.55 -3.77 -29.98
C ILE A 6 41.03 -2.68 -30.94
N CYS A 7 42.35 -2.63 -31.24
CA CYS A 7 42.94 -1.70 -32.17
C CYS A 7 43.44 -2.47 -33.41
N ILE A 8 42.98 -2.05 -34.59
CA ILE A 8 43.38 -2.65 -35.87
C ILE A 8 44.18 -1.61 -36.65
N GLU A 9 45.48 -1.83 -36.81
CA GLU A 9 46.35 -0.93 -37.57
C GLU A 9 46.28 -1.27 -39.05
N LEU A 10 46.13 -0.23 -39.87
CA LEU A 10 46.00 -0.35 -41.32
C LEU A 10 47.26 0.20 -42.03
N ARG A 11 47.51 -0.27 -43.26
CA ARG A 11 48.53 0.33 -44.15
C ARG A 11 48.10 1.76 -44.53
N ARG A 12 49.06 2.62 -44.82
CA ARG A 12 48.81 4.04 -45.11
C ARG A 12 47.93 4.29 -46.34
N ASP A 13 47.90 3.37 -47.27
CA ASP A 13 47.15 3.40 -48.53
C ASP A 13 45.77 2.73 -48.43
N ALA A 14 45.44 2.15 -47.30
CA ALA A 14 44.20 1.42 -47.11
C ALA A 14 43.05 2.34 -46.65
N ASN A 15 41.87 2.15 -47.25
CA ASN A 15 40.67 2.85 -46.82
C ASN A 15 40.03 2.13 -45.63
N ALA A 16 40.03 2.79 -44.47
CA ALA A 16 39.51 2.24 -43.20
C ALA A 16 38.07 1.79 -43.28
N ASN A 17 37.21 2.54 -43.97
CA ASN A 17 35.77 2.21 -44.06
C ASN A 17 35.52 0.95 -44.90
N VAL A 18 36.34 0.75 -45.98
CA VAL A 18 36.23 -0.45 -46.82
C VAL A 18 36.61 -1.68 -46.00
N ILE A 19 37.72 -1.60 -45.27
CA ILE A 19 38.18 -2.71 -44.43
C ILE A 19 37.24 -2.99 -43.31
N LEU A 20 36.65 -1.96 -42.64
CA LEU A 20 35.67 -2.12 -41.61
C LEU A 20 34.41 -2.84 -42.14
N ASN A 21 33.90 -2.45 -43.32
CA ASN A 21 32.79 -3.12 -43.96
C ASN A 21 33.08 -4.58 -44.34
N GLN A 22 34.32 -4.87 -44.77
CA GLN A 22 34.75 -6.25 -45.02
C GLN A 22 34.81 -7.07 -43.72
N LEU A 23 35.31 -6.47 -42.63
CA LEU A 23 35.32 -7.12 -41.32
C LEU A 23 33.89 -7.43 -40.83
N TYR A 24 32.94 -6.49 -40.97
CA TYR A 24 31.53 -6.75 -40.64
C TYR A 24 30.91 -7.88 -41.48
N LYS A 25 31.32 -7.97 -42.79
CA LYS A 25 30.78 -8.99 -43.69
C LYS A 25 31.36 -10.39 -43.50
N HIS A 26 32.64 -10.47 -43.14
CA HIS A 26 33.39 -11.73 -43.13
C HIS A 26 33.77 -12.23 -41.74
N THR A 27 33.46 -11.47 -40.69
CA THR A 27 33.75 -11.86 -39.30
C THR A 27 32.52 -11.61 -38.43
N GLN A 28 32.55 -12.10 -37.21
CA GLN A 28 31.49 -11.86 -36.20
C GLN A 28 31.66 -10.50 -35.48
N LEU A 29 32.33 -9.51 -36.09
CA LEU A 29 32.49 -8.20 -35.52
C LEU A 29 31.15 -7.43 -35.42
N GLN A 30 30.22 -7.75 -36.27
CA GLN A 30 28.81 -7.33 -36.23
C GLN A 30 27.93 -8.57 -36.27
N ASP A 31 27.18 -8.78 -35.21
CA ASP A 31 26.27 -9.91 -35.13
C ASP A 31 24.89 -9.42 -34.69
N THR A 32 23.85 -10.22 -34.95
CA THR A 32 22.47 -9.93 -34.61
C THR A 32 22.09 -10.71 -33.38
N PHE A 33 21.70 -10.00 -32.32
CA PHE A 33 21.18 -10.63 -31.12
C PHE A 33 19.65 -10.61 -31.13
N GLY A 34 19.04 -11.77 -31.25
CA GLY A 34 17.58 -11.93 -31.17
C GLY A 34 17.13 -11.88 -29.70
N VAL A 35 16.46 -10.81 -29.32
CA VAL A 35 15.92 -10.67 -27.96
C VAL A 35 14.59 -11.41 -27.86
N ASN A 36 14.54 -12.43 -27.00
CA ASN A 36 13.29 -13.15 -26.68
C ASN A 36 12.91 -12.83 -25.24
N MET A 37 11.93 -11.94 -25.06
CA MET A 37 11.46 -11.50 -23.76
C MET A 37 10.28 -12.33 -23.28
N LEU A 38 10.56 -13.29 -22.39
CA LEU A 38 9.55 -14.13 -21.75
C LEU A 38 9.30 -13.63 -20.32
N ALA A 39 8.06 -13.36 -19.95
CA ALA A 39 7.68 -13.01 -18.57
C ALA A 39 6.33 -13.64 -18.19
N LEU A 40 6.06 -13.67 -16.89
CA LEU A 40 4.78 -14.14 -16.35
C LEU A 40 3.80 -12.97 -16.25
N VAL A 41 2.65 -13.11 -16.89
CA VAL A 41 1.51 -12.18 -16.77
C VAL A 41 0.33 -12.98 -16.21
N ASN A 42 -0.14 -12.61 -15.03
CA ASN A 42 -1.18 -13.34 -14.29
C ASN A 42 -0.87 -14.85 -14.12
N ASN A 43 0.39 -15.17 -13.82
CA ASN A 43 0.95 -16.53 -13.70
C ASN A 43 0.99 -17.34 -15.02
N GLU A 44 0.74 -16.71 -16.16
CA GLU A 44 0.87 -17.32 -17.49
C GLU A 44 2.16 -16.83 -18.18
N PRO A 45 2.99 -17.72 -18.74
CA PRO A 45 4.16 -17.32 -19.49
C PRO A 45 3.74 -16.71 -20.85
N LYS A 46 4.23 -15.49 -21.13
CA LYS A 46 4.00 -14.80 -22.40
C LYS A 46 5.29 -14.26 -22.97
N VAL A 47 5.50 -14.50 -24.26
CA VAL A 47 6.55 -13.82 -25.04
C VAL A 47 6.00 -12.45 -25.43
N MET A 48 6.74 -11.40 -25.07
CA MET A 48 6.29 -10.02 -25.23
C MET A 48 7.34 -9.17 -25.94
N ASN A 49 6.88 -8.13 -26.60
CA ASN A 49 7.75 -7.05 -27.05
C ASN A 49 7.99 -6.05 -25.89
N LEU A 50 8.93 -5.12 -26.09
CA LEU A 50 9.29 -4.12 -25.06
C LEU A 50 8.08 -3.27 -24.64
N LEU A 51 7.23 -2.88 -25.60
CA LEU A 51 6.05 -2.06 -25.30
C LEU A 51 5.04 -2.80 -24.42
N ASP A 52 4.81 -4.08 -24.69
CA ASP A 52 3.91 -4.89 -23.89
C ASP A 52 4.46 -5.12 -22.48
N MET A 53 5.76 -5.34 -22.33
CA MET A 53 6.40 -5.44 -21.01
C MET A 53 6.19 -4.16 -20.20
N LEU A 54 6.38 -3.00 -20.80
CA LEU A 54 6.17 -1.72 -20.12
C LEU A 54 4.71 -1.52 -19.72
N LYS A 55 3.77 -1.87 -20.60
CA LYS A 55 2.32 -1.79 -20.30
C LYS A 55 1.93 -2.69 -19.12
N TYR A 56 2.34 -3.95 -19.14
CA TYR A 56 2.03 -4.88 -18.04
C TYR A 56 2.73 -4.50 -16.75
N TYR A 57 3.94 -3.94 -16.83
CA TYR A 57 4.62 -3.43 -15.64
C TYR A 57 3.86 -2.26 -15.01
N LEU A 58 3.40 -1.28 -15.80
CA LEU A 58 2.60 -0.16 -15.30
C LEU A 58 1.28 -0.66 -14.69
N GLN A 59 0.58 -1.56 -15.37
CA GLN A 59 -0.65 -2.15 -14.84
C GLN A 59 -0.41 -2.87 -13.51
N HIS A 60 0.69 -3.62 -13.41
CA HIS A 60 1.06 -4.28 -12.16
C HIS A 60 1.34 -3.28 -11.04
N GLN A 61 2.01 -2.16 -11.32
CA GLN A 61 2.24 -1.10 -10.34
C GLN A 61 0.92 -0.48 -9.85
N GLU A 62 0.01 -0.13 -10.76
CA GLU A 62 -1.33 0.37 -10.43
C GLU A 62 -2.08 -0.63 -9.52
N ASP A 63 -2.06 -1.91 -9.83
CA ASP A 63 -2.70 -2.97 -9.04
C ASP A 63 -2.09 -3.11 -7.64
N VAL A 64 -0.76 -3.02 -7.54
CA VAL A 64 -0.05 -3.11 -6.25
C VAL A 64 -0.39 -1.91 -5.37
N VAL A 65 -0.31 -0.69 -5.91
CA VAL A 65 -0.64 0.54 -5.17
C VAL A 65 -2.11 0.52 -4.75
N THR A 66 -3.02 0.14 -5.64
CA THR A 66 -4.46 0.03 -5.32
C THR A 66 -4.72 -0.94 -4.19
N ARG A 67 -4.13 -2.14 -4.22
CA ARG A 67 -4.30 -3.15 -3.16
C ARG A 67 -3.74 -2.67 -1.82
N ARG A 68 -2.56 -2.05 -1.84
CA ARG A 68 -1.94 -1.48 -0.65
C ARG A 68 -2.81 -0.37 -0.06
N THR A 69 -3.26 0.57 -0.88
CA THR A 69 -4.10 1.69 -0.45
C THR A 69 -5.44 1.20 0.12
N LYS A 70 -6.06 0.18 -0.48
CA LYS A 70 -7.27 -0.46 0.07
C LYS A 70 -7.03 -1.11 1.43
N TYR A 71 -5.90 -1.79 1.59
CA TYR A 71 -5.54 -2.40 2.87
C TYR A 71 -5.35 -1.33 3.96
N ASP A 72 -4.58 -0.28 3.66
CA ASP A 72 -4.33 0.83 4.59
C ASP A 72 -5.64 1.56 4.95
N LEU A 73 -6.54 1.75 3.97
CA LEU A 73 -7.86 2.33 4.19
C LEU A 73 -8.70 1.49 5.14
N ASN A 74 -8.78 0.18 4.92
CA ASN A 74 -9.54 -0.72 5.81
C ASN A 74 -8.99 -0.68 7.23
N LYS A 75 -7.65 -0.72 7.40
CA LYS A 75 -7.02 -0.64 8.72
C LYS A 75 -7.29 0.69 9.42
N ALA A 76 -7.21 1.80 8.69
CA ALA A 76 -7.53 3.12 9.23
C ALA A 76 -9.02 3.22 9.63
N GLN A 77 -9.93 2.68 8.84
CA GLN A 77 -11.37 2.66 9.14
C GLN A 77 -11.71 1.78 10.35
N GLU A 78 -11.13 0.57 10.45
CA GLU A 78 -11.27 -0.30 11.61
C GLU A 78 -10.84 0.41 12.89
N ARG A 79 -9.70 1.08 12.86
CA ARG A 79 -9.18 1.80 14.04
C ARG A 79 -10.02 3.04 14.38
N ALA A 80 -10.39 3.84 13.37
CA ALA A 80 -11.25 5.00 13.56
C ALA A 80 -12.61 4.61 14.13
N HIS A 81 -13.20 3.50 13.69
CA HIS A 81 -14.45 2.96 14.22
C HIS A 81 -14.36 2.61 15.72
N ILE A 82 -13.25 1.99 16.14
CA ILE A 82 -13.02 1.70 17.57
C ILE A 82 -12.87 3.00 18.37
N LEU A 83 -12.09 3.97 17.87
CA LEU A 83 -11.88 5.25 18.55
C LEU A 83 -13.19 6.04 18.69
N GLU A 84 -14.03 6.04 17.66
CA GLU A 84 -15.37 6.67 17.71
C GLU A 84 -16.22 6.12 18.87
N GLY A 85 -16.24 4.80 19.03
CA GLY A 85 -16.92 4.15 20.15
C GLY A 85 -16.33 4.54 21.51
N LEU A 86 -14.99 4.58 21.62
CA LEU A 86 -14.31 4.97 22.86
C LEU A 86 -14.57 6.43 23.22
N LEU A 87 -14.53 7.36 22.25
CA LEU A 87 -14.83 8.78 22.47
C LEU A 87 -16.27 8.97 22.91
N LYS A 88 -17.22 8.30 22.26
CA LYS A 88 -18.65 8.33 22.67
C LYS A 88 -18.86 7.80 24.09
N ALA A 89 -18.13 6.76 24.48
CA ALA A 89 -18.16 6.23 25.84
C ALA A 89 -17.56 7.21 26.85
N LEU A 90 -16.47 7.91 26.51
CA LEU A 90 -15.83 8.90 27.38
C LEU A 90 -16.68 10.17 27.54
N GLU A 91 -17.52 10.51 26.59
CA GLU A 91 -18.52 11.61 26.73
C GLU A 91 -19.62 11.28 27.72
N ASN A 92 -19.98 10.01 27.87
CA ASN A 92 -21.05 9.53 28.71
C ASN A 92 -20.53 8.54 29.77
N ILE A 93 -19.40 8.83 30.37
CA ILE A 93 -18.64 7.87 31.19
C ILE A 93 -19.42 7.39 32.41
N ASP A 94 -20.20 8.27 33.06
CA ASP A 94 -20.99 7.92 34.24
C ASP A 94 -22.06 6.86 33.92
N GLU A 95 -22.70 6.99 32.77
CA GLU A 95 -23.68 6.02 32.31
C GLU A 95 -23.04 4.69 31.90
N VAL A 96 -21.87 4.74 31.22
CA VAL A 96 -21.09 3.56 30.90
C VAL A 96 -20.69 2.80 32.16
N ILE A 97 -20.17 3.49 33.16
CA ILE A 97 -19.80 2.88 34.47
C ILE A 97 -21.07 2.28 35.16
N ARG A 98 -22.18 2.96 35.10
CA ARG A 98 -23.43 2.47 35.69
C ARG A 98 -23.88 1.15 35.05
N ILE A 99 -23.85 1.06 33.71
CA ILE A 99 -24.22 -0.14 32.96
C ILE A 99 -23.26 -1.28 33.31
N ILE A 100 -21.96 -1.04 33.25
CA ILE A 100 -20.95 -2.07 33.55
C ILE A 100 -21.08 -2.61 34.97
N ARG A 101 -21.31 -1.73 35.96
CA ARG A 101 -21.47 -2.13 37.36
C ARG A 101 -22.79 -2.85 37.66
N ALA A 102 -23.85 -2.59 36.87
CA ALA A 102 -25.14 -3.26 36.99
C ALA A 102 -25.14 -4.66 36.36
N SER A 103 -24.22 -4.94 35.45
CA SER A 103 -24.11 -6.20 34.70
C SER A 103 -23.42 -7.29 35.53
N LYS A 104 -23.89 -8.53 35.40
CA LYS A 104 -23.36 -9.68 36.13
C LYS A 104 -22.11 -10.30 35.47
N ASN A 105 -21.99 -10.09 34.18
CA ASN A 105 -20.86 -10.61 33.38
C ASN A 105 -20.53 -9.67 32.21
N THR A 106 -19.38 -9.91 31.58
CA THR A 106 -18.87 -9.10 30.47
C THR A 106 -19.81 -9.09 29.27
N GLN A 107 -20.52 -10.18 29.01
CA GLN A 107 -21.43 -10.28 27.87
C GLN A 107 -22.66 -9.38 28.08
N GLU A 108 -23.27 -9.43 29.27
CA GLU A 108 -24.40 -8.57 29.64
C GLU A 108 -23.99 -7.09 29.60
N ALA A 109 -22.77 -6.76 30.04
CA ALA A 109 -22.26 -5.40 29.95
C ALA A 109 -22.13 -4.92 28.48
N LYS A 110 -21.64 -5.75 27.58
CA LYS A 110 -21.55 -5.41 26.13
C LYS A 110 -22.95 -5.18 25.55
N GLU A 111 -23.90 -6.09 25.80
CA GLU A 111 -25.28 -5.97 25.31
C GLU A 111 -25.98 -4.69 25.84
N GLY A 112 -25.75 -4.36 27.10
CA GLY A 112 -26.21 -3.12 27.69
C GLY A 112 -25.65 -1.87 27.01
N LEU A 113 -24.33 -1.87 26.71
CA LEU A 113 -23.66 -0.77 26.01
C LEU A 113 -24.14 -0.64 24.55
N ILE A 114 -24.31 -1.77 23.86
CA ILE A 114 -24.81 -1.79 22.47
C ILE A 114 -26.24 -1.19 22.44
N THR A 115 -27.09 -1.60 23.35
CA THR A 115 -28.49 -1.14 23.41
C THR A 115 -28.61 0.33 23.79
N ALA A 116 -27.80 0.79 24.77
CA ALA A 116 -27.88 2.15 25.27
C ALA A 116 -27.27 3.19 24.31
N PHE A 117 -26.20 2.85 23.64
CA PHE A 117 -25.42 3.80 22.83
C PHE A 117 -25.45 3.51 21.34
N GLY A 118 -26.09 2.42 20.88
CA GLY A 118 -26.08 2.00 19.47
C GLY A 118 -24.69 1.64 18.96
N LEU A 119 -23.86 1.04 19.82
CA LEU A 119 -22.48 0.65 19.50
C LEU A 119 -22.46 -0.70 18.78
N THR A 120 -21.38 -0.95 18.05
CA THR A 120 -21.10 -2.29 17.52
C THR A 120 -20.47 -3.17 18.58
N GLU A 121 -20.51 -4.49 18.40
CA GLU A 121 -19.90 -5.44 19.34
C GLU A 121 -18.40 -5.19 19.54
N VAL A 122 -17.68 -4.82 18.47
CA VAL A 122 -16.24 -4.49 18.51
C VAL A 122 -15.99 -3.24 19.35
N GLN A 123 -16.84 -2.21 19.21
CA GLN A 123 -16.75 -0.99 20.03
C GLN A 123 -17.07 -1.28 21.49
N ALA A 124 -18.12 -2.04 21.77
CA ALA A 124 -18.50 -2.42 23.13
C ALA A 124 -17.40 -3.25 23.80
N GLN A 125 -16.78 -4.18 23.08
CA GLN A 125 -15.63 -4.94 23.59
C GLN A 125 -14.47 -4.01 23.95
N ALA A 126 -14.12 -3.07 23.07
CA ALA A 126 -13.03 -2.12 23.32
C ALA A 126 -13.29 -1.22 24.53
N ILE A 127 -14.56 -0.88 24.79
CA ILE A 127 -14.95 -0.09 25.97
C ILE A 127 -14.79 -0.92 27.25
N VAL A 128 -15.25 -2.17 27.26
CA VAL A 128 -15.11 -3.05 28.43
C VAL A 128 -13.66 -3.35 28.74
N ASP A 129 -12.81 -3.50 27.73
CA ASP A 129 -11.35 -3.74 27.88
C ASP A 129 -10.56 -2.45 28.20
N MET A 130 -11.22 -1.30 28.26
CA MET A 130 -10.57 -0.01 28.48
C MET A 130 -9.96 0.08 29.88
N ARG A 131 -8.70 0.50 29.96
CA ARG A 131 -8.01 0.69 31.23
C ARG A 131 -8.47 1.98 31.91
N LEU A 132 -8.54 1.99 33.24
CA LEU A 132 -8.95 3.15 34.02
C LEU A 132 -8.15 4.43 33.73
N ARG A 133 -6.85 4.32 33.39
CA ARG A 133 -6.04 5.49 33.00
C ARG A 133 -6.58 6.21 31.75
N ALA A 134 -7.28 5.51 30.87
CA ALA A 134 -7.85 6.10 29.67
C ALA A 134 -8.99 7.10 29.94
N LEU A 135 -9.50 7.11 31.19
CA LEU A 135 -10.52 8.05 31.63
C LEU A 135 -9.95 9.45 31.97
N THR A 136 -8.64 9.62 31.95
CA THR A 136 -8.03 10.94 32.22
C THR A 136 -8.22 11.89 31.03
N GLY A 137 -8.37 13.19 31.32
CA GLY A 137 -8.55 14.22 30.28
C GLY A 137 -7.42 14.26 29.25
N LEU A 138 -6.20 13.93 29.68
CA LEU A 138 -5.03 13.91 28.80
C LEU A 138 -5.08 12.75 27.78
N GLU A 139 -5.52 11.57 28.19
CA GLU A 139 -5.72 10.44 27.29
C GLU A 139 -6.92 10.65 26.35
N ARG A 140 -7.99 11.31 26.82
CA ARG A 140 -9.13 11.71 25.97
C ARG A 140 -8.65 12.62 24.83
N ALA A 141 -7.86 13.65 25.14
CA ALA A 141 -7.32 14.54 24.11
C ALA A 141 -6.43 13.80 23.11
N ARG A 142 -5.65 12.81 23.57
CA ARG A 142 -4.82 11.96 22.74
C ARG A 142 -5.66 11.09 21.79
N LEU A 143 -6.71 10.45 22.30
CA LEU A 143 -7.64 9.64 21.47
C LEU A 143 -8.37 10.48 20.42
N GLN A 144 -8.76 11.72 20.79
CA GLN A 144 -9.36 12.65 19.84
C GLN A 144 -8.35 13.04 18.74
N GLY A 145 -7.10 13.36 19.09
CA GLY A 145 -6.06 13.67 18.11
C GLY A 145 -5.79 12.49 17.16
N GLU A 146 -5.69 11.26 17.69
CA GLU A 146 -5.53 10.04 16.89
C GLU A 146 -6.72 9.85 15.93
N TYR A 147 -7.95 10.09 16.39
CA TYR A 147 -9.14 9.99 15.55
C TYR A 147 -9.11 11.02 14.41
N ASP A 148 -8.79 12.27 14.69
CA ASP A 148 -8.73 13.33 13.69
C ASP A 148 -7.65 13.07 12.63
N GLU A 149 -6.48 12.56 13.03
CA GLU A 149 -5.43 12.13 12.11
C GLU A 149 -5.91 10.99 11.20
N LEU A 150 -6.59 9.98 11.75
CA LEU A 150 -7.14 8.87 10.98
C LEU A 150 -8.23 9.30 10.01
N VAL A 151 -9.11 10.23 10.39
CA VAL A 151 -10.14 10.78 9.50
C VAL A 151 -9.50 11.49 8.31
N ASN A 152 -8.44 12.27 8.53
CA ASN A 152 -7.70 12.92 7.46
C ASN A 152 -7.03 11.89 6.54
N LYS A 153 -6.35 10.89 7.12
CA LYS A 153 -5.72 9.80 6.36
C LYS A 153 -6.74 9.00 5.53
N ILE A 154 -7.92 8.70 6.10
CA ILE A 154 -9.01 8.02 5.37
C ILE A 154 -9.46 8.87 4.17
N ARG A 155 -9.55 10.19 4.33
CA ARG A 155 -9.91 11.11 3.23
C ARG A 155 -8.87 11.09 2.12
N GLU A 156 -7.58 11.15 2.46
CA GLU A 156 -6.48 11.06 1.50
C GLU A 156 -6.47 9.73 0.74
N LEU A 157 -6.58 8.60 1.47
CA LEU A 157 -6.61 7.28 0.86
C LEU A 157 -7.83 7.07 -0.06
N LYS A 158 -8.99 7.62 0.31
CA LYS A 158 -10.17 7.61 -0.56
C LYS A 158 -9.97 8.48 -1.81
N ALA A 159 -9.30 9.63 -1.70
CA ALA A 159 -8.98 10.48 -2.85
C ALA A 159 -8.05 9.75 -3.84
N ILE A 160 -7.01 9.08 -3.35
CA ILE A 160 -6.09 8.28 -4.18
C ILE A 160 -6.84 7.16 -4.91
N LEU A 161 -7.77 6.46 -4.24
CA LEU A 161 -8.56 5.39 -4.89
C LEU A 161 -9.62 5.92 -5.87
N GLY A 162 -10.02 7.18 -5.73
CA GLY A 162 -11.03 7.83 -6.58
C GLY A 162 -10.45 8.48 -7.85
N ASP A 163 -9.16 8.80 -7.86
CA ASP A 163 -8.51 9.48 -8.98
C ASP A 163 -7.27 8.71 -9.45
N ARG A 164 -7.35 8.18 -10.68
CA ARG A 164 -6.25 7.43 -11.31
C ARG A 164 -4.97 8.27 -11.48
N ASN A 165 -5.08 9.61 -11.53
CA ASN A 165 -3.92 10.47 -11.67
C ASN A 165 -3.14 10.64 -10.35
N LEU A 166 -3.74 10.27 -9.22
CA LEU A 166 -3.11 10.29 -7.90
C LEU A 166 -2.49 8.93 -7.52
N LEU A 167 -2.76 7.90 -8.31
CA LEU A 167 -2.25 6.55 -8.16
C LEU A 167 -0.87 6.42 -8.81
#